data_d263c70a3d57471ae5cb886c8e8dddc2
#
_entry.id   d263c70a3d57471ae5cb886c8e8dddc2
#
_cell.length_a   1.000
_cell.length_b   1.000
_cell.length_c   1.000
_cell.angle_alpha   90.00
_cell.angle_beta   90.00
_cell.angle_gamma   90.00
#
_symmetry.space_group_name_H-M   'P 1'
#
loop_
_entity.id
_entity.type
_entity.pdbx_description
1 polymer ?
#
loop_
_entity_poly.entity_id
_entity_poly.type
_entity_poly.pdbx_seq_one_letter_code
_entity_poly.pdbx_strand_id
1 'polypeptide(L)'
;MNHGRRSAAIARPFLENLGLPADAVNEICYGIAIHVDDEADFEWKRTPFCETVGDADNIDRFDAYRIYETLEYLEFSKMSLGDKQEKVVSTIEKLINFKEMKLGTVTAKKLWIQRLDYYIGFYEKLKAQMDSSSSIV
;
A
#
# COMPACT_ATOMS: atom_id res chain seq x y z
N MET A 1 -7.63 4.74 13.33
CA MET A 1 -7.85 6.13 12.85
C MET A 1 -8.82 6.07 11.68
N ASN A 2 -9.98 6.70 11.77
CA ASN A 2 -11.05 6.54 10.78
C ASN A 2 -10.97 7.56 9.62
N HIS A 3 -9.78 7.74 9.03
CA HIS A 3 -9.62 8.73 7.96
C HIS A 3 -10.47 8.38 6.71
N GLY A 4 -10.71 7.12 6.42
CA GLY A 4 -11.59 6.71 5.31
C GLY A 4 -13.00 7.27 5.46
N ARG A 5 -13.66 7.06 6.61
CA ARG A 5 -15.00 7.60 6.90
C ARG A 5 -15.03 9.13 6.87
N ARG A 6 -14.00 9.76 7.44
CA ARG A 6 -13.88 11.23 7.39
C ARG A 6 -13.71 11.73 5.97
N SER A 7 -12.91 11.07 5.15
CA SER A 7 -12.72 11.42 3.73
C SER A 7 -14.01 11.26 2.94
N ALA A 8 -14.78 10.20 3.19
CA ALA A 8 -16.09 9.99 2.58
C ALA A 8 -17.08 11.12 2.93
N ALA A 9 -17.12 11.54 4.20
CA ALA A 9 -17.96 12.64 4.65
C ALA A 9 -17.59 13.99 3.97
N ILE A 10 -16.30 14.24 3.73
CA ILE A 10 -15.82 15.42 3.02
C ILE A 10 -16.17 15.34 1.52
N ALA A 11 -16.01 14.16 0.90
CA ALA A 11 -16.25 13.98 -0.53
C ALA A 11 -17.75 14.10 -0.89
N ARG A 12 -18.65 13.64 -0.03
CA ARG A 12 -20.10 13.58 -0.31
C ARG A 12 -20.69 14.90 -0.80
N PRO A 13 -20.62 16.02 -0.08
CA PRO A 13 -21.21 17.28 -0.54
C PRO A 13 -20.60 17.78 -1.84
N PHE A 14 -19.31 17.51 -2.08
CA PHE A 14 -18.66 17.84 -3.35
C PHE A 14 -19.27 17.05 -4.53
N LEU A 15 -19.48 15.74 -4.35
CA LEU A 15 -20.06 14.87 -5.38
C LEU A 15 -21.52 15.21 -5.66
N GLU A 16 -22.29 15.53 -4.61
CA GLU A 16 -23.69 16.00 -4.72
C GLU A 16 -23.78 17.32 -5.49
N ASN A 17 -22.87 18.27 -5.22
CA ASN A 17 -22.81 19.55 -5.94
C ASN A 17 -22.43 19.41 -7.43
N LEU A 18 -21.73 18.32 -7.79
CA LEU A 18 -21.48 17.97 -9.19
C LEU A 18 -22.71 17.40 -9.91
N GLY A 19 -23.82 17.20 -9.21
CA GLY A 19 -25.05 16.66 -9.77
C GLY A 19 -25.02 15.15 -10.02
N LEU A 20 -24.14 14.40 -9.36
CA LEU A 20 -24.10 12.95 -9.50
C LEU A 20 -25.37 12.30 -8.90
N PRO A 21 -25.89 11.22 -9.51
CA PRO A 21 -26.98 10.47 -8.93
C PRO A 21 -26.66 9.96 -7.52
N ALA A 22 -27.66 9.93 -6.63
CA ALA A 22 -27.49 9.51 -5.23
C ALA A 22 -26.83 8.14 -5.07
N ASP A 23 -27.16 7.18 -5.93
CA ASP A 23 -26.56 5.85 -5.92
C ASP A 23 -25.06 5.89 -6.24
N ALA A 24 -24.65 6.71 -7.21
CA ALA A 24 -23.23 6.89 -7.54
C ALA A 24 -22.48 7.58 -6.38
N VAL A 25 -23.06 8.60 -5.77
CA VAL A 25 -22.50 9.25 -4.58
C VAL A 25 -22.32 8.26 -3.44
N ASN A 26 -23.32 7.43 -3.17
CA ASN A 26 -23.25 6.42 -2.13
C ASN A 26 -22.16 5.37 -2.42
N GLU A 27 -22.07 4.87 -3.65
CA GLU A 27 -21.08 3.89 -4.03
C GLU A 27 -19.64 4.45 -3.91
N ILE A 28 -19.40 5.67 -4.39
CA ILE A 28 -18.11 6.34 -4.27
C ILE A 28 -17.74 6.57 -2.80
N CYS A 29 -18.65 7.14 -2.02
CA CYS A 29 -18.42 7.41 -0.60
C CYS A 29 -18.22 6.13 0.21
N TYR A 30 -18.90 5.04 -0.14
CA TYR A 30 -18.71 3.76 0.51
C TYR A 30 -17.32 3.19 0.22
N GLY A 31 -16.87 3.21 -1.04
CA GLY A 31 -15.51 2.81 -1.40
C GLY A 31 -14.43 3.62 -0.67
N ILE A 32 -14.64 4.94 -0.57
CA ILE A 32 -13.73 5.80 0.21
C ILE A 32 -13.78 5.46 1.71
N ALA A 33 -14.93 5.14 2.28
CA ALA A 33 -15.04 4.86 3.71
C ALA A 33 -14.29 3.57 4.09
N ILE A 34 -14.50 2.49 3.33
CA ILE A 34 -14.01 1.14 3.66
C ILE A 34 -12.54 0.88 3.32
N HIS A 35 -11.85 1.75 2.58
CA HIS A 35 -10.51 1.45 2.05
C HIS A 35 -9.43 1.21 3.10
N VAL A 36 -9.66 1.62 4.35
CA VAL A 36 -8.66 1.54 5.45
C VAL A 36 -8.89 0.35 6.37
N ASP A 37 -10.11 0.21 6.86
CA ASP A 37 -10.47 -0.70 7.96
C ASP A 37 -11.75 -1.50 7.69
N ASP A 38 -12.22 -1.50 6.46
CA ASP A 38 -13.45 -2.16 6.01
C ASP A 38 -14.74 -1.63 6.69
N GLU A 39 -14.69 -0.45 7.33
CA GLU A 39 -15.81 0.14 8.04
C GLU A 39 -16.37 1.38 7.34
N ALA A 40 -17.69 1.54 7.38
CA ALA A 40 -18.39 2.75 6.93
C ALA A 40 -19.45 3.16 7.96
N ASP A 41 -19.80 4.47 7.98
CA ASP A 41 -20.84 5.02 8.86
C ASP A 41 -22.26 4.84 8.27
N PHE A 42 -22.39 4.16 7.13
CA PHE A 42 -23.65 3.85 6.46
C PHE A 42 -23.55 2.51 5.72
N GLU A 43 -24.70 1.89 5.51
CA GLU A 43 -24.77 0.62 4.78
C GLU A 43 -24.84 0.84 3.26
N TRP A 44 -24.05 0.09 2.52
CA TRP A 44 -24.09 0.00 1.07
C TRP A 44 -23.57 -1.37 0.62
N LYS A 45 -23.92 -1.77 -0.59
CA LYS A 45 -23.41 -3.03 -1.14
C LYS A 45 -21.95 -2.86 -1.58
N ARG A 46 -21.11 -3.81 -1.23
CA ARG A 46 -19.74 -3.88 -1.68
C ARG A 46 -19.70 -4.31 -3.15
N THR A 47 -19.14 -3.49 -4.00
CA THR A 47 -19.02 -3.73 -5.45
C THR A 47 -17.55 -3.74 -5.86
N PRO A 48 -17.18 -4.29 -7.05
CA PRO A 48 -15.82 -4.16 -7.56
C PRO A 48 -15.33 -2.72 -7.68
N PHE A 49 -16.25 -1.77 -7.90
CA PHE A 49 -15.91 -0.34 -7.92
C PHE A 49 -15.48 0.16 -6.54
N CYS A 50 -16.19 -0.22 -5.48
CA CYS A 50 -15.82 0.14 -4.10
C CYS A 50 -14.44 -0.40 -3.71
N GLU A 51 -14.08 -1.60 -4.20
CA GLU A 51 -12.76 -2.21 -3.96
C GLU A 51 -11.62 -1.43 -4.62
N THR A 52 -11.90 -0.71 -5.71
CA THR A 52 -10.86 -0.04 -6.51
C THR A 52 -10.09 1.01 -5.70
N VAL A 53 -10.73 1.67 -4.74
CA VAL A 53 -10.09 2.69 -3.89
C VAL A 53 -9.04 2.04 -2.99
N GLY A 54 -9.43 0.96 -2.29
CA GLY A 54 -8.50 0.20 -1.44
C GLY A 54 -7.37 -0.47 -2.24
N ASP A 55 -7.71 -1.02 -3.40
CA ASP A 55 -6.73 -1.59 -4.32
C ASP A 55 -5.69 -0.56 -4.76
N ALA A 56 -6.14 0.65 -5.14
CA ALA A 56 -5.26 1.73 -5.57
C ALA A 56 -4.32 2.19 -4.44
N ASP A 57 -4.84 2.37 -3.24
CA ASP A 57 -4.04 2.74 -2.06
C ASP A 57 -2.99 1.67 -1.73
N ASN A 58 -3.37 0.40 -1.77
CA ASN A 58 -2.45 -0.69 -1.54
C ASN A 58 -1.33 -0.76 -2.60
N ILE A 59 -1.67 -0.61 -3.88
CA ILE A 59 -0.71 -0.65 -4.98
C ILE A 59 0.29 0.51 -4.88
N ASP A 60 -0.15 1.70 -4.48
CA ASP A 60 0.70 2.89 -4.36
C ASP A 60 1.78 2.76 -3.28
N ARG A 61 1.60 1.85 -2.32
CA ARG A 61 2.57 1.60 -1.24
C ARG A 61 3.91 1.02 -1.70
N PHE A 62 4.00 0.45 -2.91
CA PHE A 62 5.16 -0.30 -3.37
C PHE A 62 5.61 0.14 -4.76
N ASP A 63 6.53 1.09 -4.79
CA ASP A 63 7.24 1.51 -6.00
C ASP A 63 8.59 2.14 -5.62
N ALA A 64 9.41 2.50 -6.61
CA ALA A 64 10.76 3.02 -6.44
C ALA A 64 10.83 4.21 -5.46
N TYR A 65 9.88 5.15 -5.56
CA TYR A 65 9.82 6.30 -4.67
C TYR A 65 9.59 5.91 -3.21
N ARG A 66 8.75 4.91 -2.96
CA ARG A 66 8.49 4.39 -1.60
C ARG A 66 9.69 3.65 -1.01
N ILE A 67 10.53 3.03 -1.83
CA ILE A 67 11.81 2.48 -1.36
C ILE A 67 12.67 3.61 -0.82
N TYR A 68 12.82 4.68 -1.60
CA TYR A 68 13.60 5.85 -1.21
C TYR A 68 13.08 6.48 0.08
N GLU A 69 11.77 6.81 0.16
CA GLU A 69 11.16 7.38 1.36
C GLU A 69 11.33 6.47 2.59
N THR A 70 11.20 5.15 2.42
CA THR A 70 11.36 4.20 3.53
C THR A 70 12.78 4.20 4.05
N LEU A 71 13.77 4.17 3.18
CA LEU A 71 15.19 4.20 3.57
C LEU A 71 15.57 5.53 4.24
N GLU A 72 15.01 6.64 3.76
CA GLU A 72 15.22 7.97 4.35
C GLU A 72 14.55 8.06 5.74
N TYR A 73 13.29 7.67 5.86
CA TYR A 73 12.55 7.65 7.13
C TYR A 73 13.23 6.80 8.20
N LEU A 74 13.81 5.67 7.81
CA LEU A 74 14.55 4.79 8.71
C LEU A 74 15.95 5.33 9.05
N GLU A 75 16.37 6.43 8.48
CA GLU A 75 17.76 6.91 8.55
C GLU A 75 18.78 5.79 8.20
N PHE A 76 18.43 4.97 7.21
CA PHE A 76 19.16 3.75 6.87
C PHE A 76 20.67 3.98 6.68
N SER A 77 21.07 5.13 6.15
CA SER A 77 22.49 5.50 5.97
C SER A 77 23.27 5.55 7.29
N LYS A 78 22.59 5.87 8.39
CA LYS A 78 23.20 6.02 9.74
C LYS A 78 23.28 4.71 10.54
N MET A 79 22.59 3.66 10.10
CA MET A 79 22.59 2.36 10.77
C MET A 79 23.94 1.66 10.66
N SER A 80 24.30 0.83 11.65
CA SER A 80 25.42 -0.10 11.55
C SER A 80 25.20 -1.12 10.42
N LEU A 81 26.25 -1.76 9.93
CA LEU A 81 26.12 -2.77 8.89
C LEU A 81 25.23 -3.94 9.35
N GLY A 82 25.38 -4.40 10.61
CA GLY A 82 24.55 -5.47 11.16
C GLY A 82 23.07 -5.09 11.23
N ASP A 83 22.73 -3.89 11.71
CA ASP A 83 21.35 -3.41 11.77
C ASP A 83 20.74 -3.27 10.36
N LYS A 84 21.53 -2.83 9.38
CA LYS A 84 21.11 -2.77 7.97
C LYS A 84 20.77 -4.16 7.44
N GLN A 85 21.63 -5.14 7.69
CA GLN A 85 21.43 -6.52 7.24
C GLN A 85 20.17 -7.12 7.86
N GLU A 86 19.99 -7.00 9.17
CA GLU A 86 18.80 -7.47 9.87
C GLU A 86 17.53 -6.80 9.34
N LYS A 87 17.57 -5.47 9.15
CA LYS A 87 16.44 -4.71 8.62
C LYS A 87 16.05 -5.14 7.21
N VAL A 88 17.02 -5.38 6.35
CA VAL A 88 16.78 -5.83 4.98
C VAL A 88 16.16 -7.22 4.97
N VAL A 89 16.67 -8.18 5.76
CA VAL A 89 16.10 -9.52 5.86
C VAL A 89 14.65 -9.46 6.32
N SER A 90 14.37 -8.78 7.43
CA SER A 90 13.01 -8.65 7.96
C SER A 90 12.05 -7.94 6.97
N THR A 91 12.57 -7.01 6.17
CA THR A 91 11.78 -6.35 5.12
C THR A 91 11.43 -7.32 4.00
N ILE A 92 12.37 -8.12 3.52
CA ILE A 92 12.12 -9.14 2.47
C ILE A 92 11.06 -10.13 2.94
N GLU A 93 11.18 -10.67 4.15
CA GLU A 93 10.19 -11.61 4.72
C GLU A 93 8.79 -11.01 4.77
N LYS A 94 8.68 -9.76 5.23
CA LYS A 94 7.41 -9.04 5.27
C LYS A 94 6.81 -8.84 3.87
N LEU A 95 7.61 -8.48 2.89
CA LEU A 95 7.16 -8.28 1.51
C LEU A 95 6.71 -9.59 0.85
N ILE A 96 7.39 -10.71 1.14
CA ILE A 96 6.97 -12.04 0.68
C ILE A 96 5.59 -12.39 1.23
N ASN A 97 5.36 -12.16 2.53
CA ASN A 97 4.07 -12.40 3.16
C ASN A 97 2.95 -11.52 2.56
N PHE A 98 3.26 -10.31 2.13
CA PHE A 98 2.29 -9.44 1.46
C PHE A 98 1.81 -9.96 0.10
N LYS A 99 2.54 -10.88 -0.55
CA LYS A 99 2.06 -11.51 -1.79
C LYS A 99 0.77 -12.31 -1.59
N GLU A 100 0.52 -12.80 -0.38
CA GLU A 100 -0.69 -13.56 -0.05
C GLU A 100 -1.92 -12.68 0.18
N MET A 101 -1.76 -11.36 0.26
CA MET A 101 -2.85 -10.44 0.50
C MET A 101 -3.89 -10.51 -0.62
N LYS A 102 -5.16 -10.57 -0.22
CA LYS A 102 -6.28 -10.53 -1.16
C LYS A 102 -6.54 -9.09 -1.59
N LEU A 103 -6.66 -8.88 -2.89
CA LEU A 103 -7.10 -7.61 -3.49
C LEU A 103 -8.49 -7.80 -4.09
N GLY A 104 -9.23 -6.71 -4.24
CA GLY A 104 -10.60 -6.73 -4.72
C GLY A 104 -10.71 -7.07 -6.22
N THR A 105 -9.69 -6.75 -7.02
CA THR A 105 -9.72 -6.94 -8.46
C THR A 105 -8.53 -7.75 -8.99
N VAL A 106 -8.74 -8.45 -10.10
CA VAL A 106 -7.67 -9.24 -10.77
C VAL A 106 -6.54 -8.34 -11.27
N THR A 107 -6.88 -7.17 -11.78
CA THR A 107 -5.89 -6.19 -12.26
C THR A 107 -5.03 -5.69 -11.12
N ALA A 108 -5.62 -5.35 -9.98
CA ALA A 108 -4.90 -4.93 -8.79
C ALA A 108 -3.97 -6.04 -8.28
N LYS A 109 -4.43 -7.29 -8.22
CA LYS A 109 -3.59 -8.42 -7.81
C LYS A 109 -2.36 -8.58 -8.70
N LYS A 110 -2.52 -8.42 -10.02
CA LYS A 110 -1.39 -8.48 -10.97
C LYS A 110 -0.39 -7.36 -10.71
N LEU A 111 -0.84 -6.13 -10.58
CA LEU A 111 0.02 -4.98 -10.31
C LEU A 111 0.70 -5.09 -8.94
N TRP A 112 -0.02 -5.54 -7.92
CA TRP A 112 0.49 -5.79 -6.58
C TRP A 112 1.68 -6.74 -6.59
N ILE A 113 1.53 -7.92 -7.21
CA ILE A 113 2.62 -8.89 -7.31
C ILE A 113 3.82 -8.30 -8.07
N GLN A 114 3.57 -7.62 -9.18
CA GLN A 114 4.62 -7.00 -9.99
C GLN A 114 5.43 -5.97 -9.19
N ARG A 115 4.76 -5.12 -8.41
CA ARG A 115 5.43 -4.11 -7.58
C ARG A 115 6.16 -4.74 -6.39
N LEU A 116 5.58 -5.76 -5.76
CA LEU A 116 6.27 -6.50 -4.70
C LEU A 116 7.53 -7.22 -5.22
N ASP A 117 7.47 -7.84 -6.40
CA ASP A 117 8.64 -8.48 -7.02
C ASP A 117 9.77 -7.48 -7.26
N TYR A 118 9.44 -6.29 -7.75
CA TYR A 118 10.41 -5.21 -7.92
C TYR A 118 11.03 -4.79 -6.57
N TYR A 119 10.20 -4.62 -5.55
CA TYR A 119 10.63 -4.19 -4.22
C TYR A 119 11.52 -5.24 -3.55
N ILE A 120 11.12 -6.51 -3.60
CA ILE A 120 11.90 -7.65 -3.09
C ILE A 120 13.25 -7.72 -3.82
N GLY A 121 13.23 -7.66 -5.15
CA GLY A 121 14.45 -7.71 -5.95
C GLY A 121 15.44 -6.59 -5.64
N PHE A 122 14.96 -5.39 -5.30
CA PHE A 122 15.81 -4.32 -4.81
C PHE A 122 16.51 -4.70 -3.49
N TYR A 123 15.75 -5.16 -2.50
CA TYR A 123 16.30 -5.52 -1.20
C TYR A 123 17.21 -6.76 -1.24
N GLU A 124 16.92 -7.73 -2.11
CA GLU A 124 17.81 -8.88 -2.34
C GLU A 124 19.17 -8.45 -2.90
N LYS A 125 19.18 -7.53 -3.87
CA LYS A 125 20.42 -6.96 -4.40
C LYS A 125 21.18 -6.15 -3.34
N LEU A 126 20.47 -5.34 -2.56
CA LEU A 126 21.08 -4.58 -1.48
C LEU A 126 21.69 -5.51 -0.44
N LYS A 127 21.00 -6.59 -0.06
CA LYS A 127 21.51 -7.63 0.84
C LYS A 127 22.79 -8.26 0.31
N ALA A 128 22.79 -8.69 -0.95
CA ALA A 128 23.96 -9.33 -1.55
C ALA A 128 25.20 -8.42 -1.55
N GLN A 129 25.03 -7.12 -1.79
CA GLN A 129 26.12 -6.15 -1.73
C GLN A 129 26.66 -5.96 -0.31
N MET A 130 25.79 -5.90 0.69
CA MET A 130 26.21 -5.78 2.09
C MET A 130 26.93 -7.03 2.58
N ASP A 131 26.45 -8.23 2.20
CA ASP A 131 27.08 -9.51 2.57
C ASP A 131 28.49 -9.63 1.97
N SER A 132 28.65 -9.21 0.71
CA SER A 132 29.96 -9.19 0.05
C SER A 132 30.94 -8.23 0.73
N SER A 133 30.46 -7.10 1.24
CA SER A 133 31.27 -6.13 1.96
C SER A 133 31.73 -6.66 3.32
N SER A 134 30.94 -7.50 3.98
CA SER A 134 31.28 -8.14 5.25
C SER A 134 32.37 -9.21 5.14
N SER A 135 32.59 -9.75 3.92
CA SER A 135 33.57 -10.80 3.65
C SER A 135 34.99 -10.28 3.44
N ILE A 136 35.20 -8.97 3.45
CA ILE A 136 36.49 -8.31 3.17
C ILE A 136 37.18 -7.86 4.47
N VAL A 137 36.56 -8.08 5.63
CA VAL A 137 37.10 -7.81 6.96
C VAL A 137 37.42 -9.15 7.63
#